data_05268d7607c69c4a5c7140cbadd019ae
#
_entry.id   05268d7607c69c4a5c7140cbadd019ae
#
_cell.length_a   1.000
_cell.length_b   1.000
_cell.length_c   1.000
_cell.angle_alpha   90.00
_cell.angle_beta   90.00
_cell.angle_gamma   90.00
#
_symmetry.space_group_name_H-M   'P 1'
#
loop_
_entity.id
_entity.type
_entity.pdbx_description
1 polymer ?
#
loop_
_entity_poly.entity_id
_entity_poly.type
_entity_poly.pdbx_seq_one_letter_code
_entity_poly.pdbx_strand_id
1 'polypeptide(L)'
;MGFDLSNEIHWFAKPLGMAATRAQGDAWHTALFETCEKVAPGKVHVSGIDHWPWQNDEYWTRHGLATSGTMTANHTWAGWTQVIQRYGSLSTSSTHYSEFFIELIKAFHTDLKRQVWIEETGVSTVWMDAADIPAWTERSIRAMADCAGLFGITWWDSHDLNPALSGYVDLEYDLGLFTNDRELKPIGRTIRKLIAEYDARPPAPSPRATALVLPDDEIPLADLTRLFDPFMKLVDRGERPAIVLQSRAEDPAYLAARGIKNLIR
;
A
#
# COMPACT_ATOMS: atom_id res chain seq x y z
N MET A 1 -7.76 13.17 15.05
CA MET A 1 -7.47 11.89 15.73
C MET A 1 -8.31 10.84 15.06
N GLY A 2 -7.73 9.68 14.76
CA GLY A 2 -8.36 8.54 14.12
C GLY A 2 -8.11 7.27 14.89
N PHE A 3 -8.71 6.18 14.45
CA PHE A 3 -8.55 4.86 15.04
C PHE A 3 -8.26 3.85 13.93
N ASP A 4 -7.16 3.13 14.06
CA ASP A 4 -6.98 1.86 13.39
C ASP A 4 -7.64 0.79 14.24
N LEU A 5 -8.59 0.06 13.67
CA LEU A 5 -9.49 -0.83 14.40
C LEU A 5 -8.99 -2.27 14.43
N SER A 6 -8.08 -2.62 13.55
CA SER A 6 -7.42 -3.93 13.54
C SER A 6 -6.15 -3.89 12.69
N ASN A 7 -5.09 -4.51 13.20
CA ASN A 7 -3.83 -4.63 12.49
C ASN A 7 -3.67 -6.04 11.93
N GLU A 8 -3.71 -6.18 10.61
CA GLU A 8 -3.42 -7.43 9.86
C GLU A 8 -4.09 -8.69 10.45
N ILE A 9 -5.34 -8.57 10.89
CA ILE A 9 -6.07 -9.60 11.63
C ILE A 9 -6.11 -10.96 10.92
N HIS A 10 -6.02 -11.00 9.60
CA HIS A 10 -6.02 -12.23 8.80
C HIS A 10 -4.84 -13.15 9.12
N TRP A 11 -3.68 -12.60 9.52
CA TRP A 11 -2.53 -13.40 9.94
C TRP A 11 -2.77 -14.15 11.26
N PHE A 12 -3.65 -13.62 12.11
CA PHE A 12 -4.02 -14.25 13.39
C PHE A 12 -5.25 -15.16 13.28
N ALA A 13 -6.15 -14.86 12.35
CA ALA A 13 -7.38 -15.60 12.16
C ALA A 13 -7.13 -17.07 11.77
N LYS A 14 -6.25 -17.30 10.81
CA LYS A 14 -5.94 -18.66 10.29
C LYS A 14 -5.32 -19.60 11.32
N PRO A 15 -4.28 -19.21 12.08
CA PRO A 15 -3.73 -20.03 13.15
C PRO A 15 -4.73 -20.34 14.28
N LEU A 16 -5.70 -19.44 14.51
CA LEU A 16 -6.76 -19.62 15.50
C LEU A 16 -7.93 -20.47 14.97
N GLY A 17 -7.82 -21.00 13.75
CA GLY A 17 -8.88 -21.81 13.14
C GLY A 17 -10.12 -21.00 12.74
N MET A 18 -10.01 -19.69 12.67
CA MET A 18 -11.09 -18.79 12.26
C MET A 18 -11.13 -18.71 10.73
N ALA A 19 -11.72 -19.74 10.10
CA ALA A 19 -12.02 -19.68 8.68
C ALA A 19 -13.26 -18.78 8.48
N ALA A 20 -13.10 -17.64 7.85
CA ALA A 20 -14.20 -16.76 7.46
C ALA A 20 -14.36 -16.75 5.94
N THR A 21 -15.61 -16.76 5.48
CA THR A 21 -15.91 -16.44 4.09
C THR A 21 -15.72 -14.94 3.84
N ARG A 22 -15.49 -14.53 2.61
CA ARG A 22 -15.39 -13.12 2.24
C ARG A 22 -16.60 -12.29 2.69
N ALA A 23 -17.80 -12.83 2.54
CA ALA A 23 -19.03 -12.18 3.00
C ALA A 23 -19.05 -11.97 4.54
N GLN A 24 -18.49 -12.90 5.30
CA GLN A 24 -18.38 -12.76 6.76
C GLN A 24 -17.34 -11.70 7.12
N GLY A 25 -16.20 -11.63 6.41
CA GLY A 25 -15.20 -10.60 6.59
C GLY A 25 -15.74 -9.20 6.27
N ASP A 26 -16.41 -9.05 5.14
CA ASP A 26 -17.06 -7.77 4.77
C ASP A 26 -18.12 -7.36 5.79
N ALA A 27 -18.95 -8.30 6.25
CA ALA A 27 -19.96 -8.05 7.28
C ALA A 27 -19.32 -7.64 8.62
N TRP A 28 -18.20 -8.27 8.99
CA TRP A 28 -17.44 -7.92 10.19
C TRP A 28 -16.89 -6.49 10.10
N HIS A 29 -16.24 -6.13 8.99
CA HIS A 29 -15.77 -4.76 8.77
C HIS A 29 -16.91 -3.75 8.83
N THR A 30 -18.03 -4.04 8.16
CA THR A 30 -19.21 -3.16 8.18
C THR A 30 -19.68 -2.91 9.61
N ALA A 31 -19.89 -3.97 10.38
CA ALA A 31 -20.36 -3.86 11.78
C ALA A 31 -19.36 -3.09 12.67
N LEU A 32 -18.04 -3.32 12.46
CA LEU A 32 -16.98 -2.66 13.20
C LEU A 32 -16.99 -1.14 12.93
N PHE A 33 -16.98 -0.74 11.66
CA PHE A 33 -16.95 0.68 11.27
C PHE A 33 -18.25 1.40 11.63
N GLU A 34 -19.42 0.78 11.45
CA GLU A 34 -20.70 1.36 11.88
C GLU A 34 -20.74 1.59 13.40
N THR A 35 -20.19 0.65 14.17
CA THR A 35 -20.11 0.80 15.63
C THR A 35 -19.22 1.97 16.01
N CYS A 36 -18.05 2.07 15.39
CA CYS A 36 -17.10 3.15 15.66
C CYS A 36 -17.65 4.51 15.23
N GLU A 37 -18.35 4.60 14.10
CA GLU A 37 -18.99 5.86 13.68
C GLU A 37 -20.08 6.30 14.65
N LYS A 38 -20.83 5.36 15.26
CA LYS A 38 -21.82 5.70 16.31
C LYS A 38 -21.17 6.27 17.57
N VAL A 39 -20.01 5.74 17.98
CA VAL A 39 -19.33 6.12 19.24
C VAL A 39 -18.44 7.35 19.06
N ALA A 40 -17.84 7.51 17.89
CA ALA A 40 -16.90 8.58 17.57
C ALA A 40 -17.14 9.14 16.16
N PRO A 41 -18.29 9.81 15.94
CA PRO A 41 -18.68 10.27 14.62
C PRO A 41 -17.70 11.29 14.05
N GLY A 42 -17.48 11.22 12.74
CA GLY A 42 -16.59 12.12 12.00
C GLY A 42 -15.11 11.98 12.33
N LYS A 43 -14.69 10.89 12.97
CA LYS A 43 -13.28 10.54 13.13
C LYS A 43 -12.82 9.68 11.97
N VAL A 44 -11.51 9.64 11.76
CA VAL A 44 -10.91 8.68 10.83
C VAL A 44 -10.98 7.30 11.47
N HIS A 45 -11.60 6.36 10.77
CA HIS A 45 -11.64 4.94 11.13
C HIS A 45 -11.08 4.14 9.98
N VAL A 46 -10.03 3.39 10.23
CA VAL A 46 -9.36 2.51 9.27
C VAL A 46 -9.18 1.12 9.86
N SER A 47 -8.78 0.19 9.03
CA SER A 47 -8.31 -1.14 9.41
C SER A 47 -7.04 -1.42 8.62
N GLY A 48 -5.94 -1.60 9.31
CA GLY A 48 -4.64 -1.88 8.73
C GLY A 48 -4.62 -3.28 8.10
N ILE A 49 -4.62 -3.34 6.78
CA ILE A 49 -4.61 -4.58 6.01
C ILE A 49 -3.41 -4.55 5.08
N ASP A 50 -2.65 -5.64 5.06
CA ASP A 50 -1.51 -5.76 4.16
C ASP A 50 -1.91 -6.10 2.71
N HIS A 51 -0.89 -6.36 1.90
CA HIS A 51 -1.05 -6.70 0.49
C HIS A 51 -1.75 -8.06 0.25
N TRP A 52 -1.74 -8.97 1.24
CA TRP A 52 -2.19 -10.35 1.07
C TRP A 52 -3.66 -10.47 0.65
N PRO A 53 -4.65 -9.84 1.32
CA PRO A 53 -6.04 -9.94 0.90
C PRO A 53 -6.32 -9.29 -0.46
N TRP A 54 -5.48 -8.36 -0.91
CA TRP A 54 -5.58 -7.79 -2.26
C TRP A 54 -5.11 -8.76 -3.34
N GLN A 55 -4.15 -9.62 -3.00
CA GLN A 55 -3.57 -10.61 -3.91
C GLN A 55 -4.32 -11.94 -3.87
N ASN A 56 -4.82 -12.29 -2.69
CA ASN A 56 -5.52 -13.54 -2.46
C ASN A 56 -6.99 -13.22 -2.14
N ASP A 57 -7.86 -14.01 -2.71
CA ASP A 57 -9.30 -13.84 -2.58
C ASP A 57 -9.80 -14.48 -1.27
N GLU A 58 -9.19 -14.09 -0.16
CA GLU A 58 -9.44 -14.61 1.18
C GLU A 58 -9.94 -13.51 2.12
N TYR A 59 -10.79 -13.87 3.07
CA TYR A 59 -11.34 -13.07 4.17
C TYR A 59 -12.23 -11.90 3.78
N TRP A 60 -11.91 -11.12 2.75
CA TRP A 60 -12.68 -9.97 2.29
C TRP A 60 -12.77 -9.93 0.78
N THR A 61 -13.81 -9.28 0.28
CA THR A 61 -13.81 -8.86 -1.12
C THR A 61 -12.92 -7.63 -1.28
N ARG A 62 -12.31 -7.46 -2.43
CA ARG A 62 -11.52 -6.25 -2.73
C ARG A 62 -12.39 -4.99 -2.70
N HIS A 63 -13.64 -5.09 -3.11
CA HIS A 63 -14.64 -4.03 -2.96
C HIS A 63 -14.92 -3.71 -1.49
N GLY A 64 -15.09 -4.72 -0.64
CA GLY A 64 -15.25 -4.55 0.80
C GLY A 64 -14.08 -3.81 1.42
N LEU A 65 -12.85 -4.24 1.14
CA LEU A 65 -11.63 -3.56 1.59
C LEU A 65 -11.55 -2.11 1.10
N ALA A 66 -11.85 -1.89 -0.18
CA ALA A 66 -11.75 -0.57 -0.81
C ALA A 66 -12.79 0.43 -0.29
N THR A 67 -13.93 -0.03 0.21
CA THR A 67 -15.06 0.84 0.59
C THR A 67 -15.29 0.94 2.10
N SER A 68 -14.68 0.06 2.89
CA SER A 68 -14.82 0.07 4.35
C SER A 68 -14.06 1.22 5.00
N GLY A 69 -14.59 1.74 6.11
CA GLY A 69 -13.99 2.84 6.86
C GLY A 69 -13.98 4.18 6.14
N THR A 70 -13.27 5.15 6.70
CA THR A 70 -13.21 6.54 6.20
C THR A 70 -12.34 6.68 4.96
N MET A 71 -11.25 5.93 4.90
CA MET A 71 -10.31 5.82 3.79
C MET A 71 -9.76 4.40 3.73
N THR A 72 -9.05 4.05 2.67
CA THR A 72 -8.46 2.71 2.57
C THR A 72 -7.03 2.75 3.08
N ALA A 73 -6.78 2.13 4.23
CA ALA A 73 -5.43 1.89 4.75
C ALA A 73 -4.86 0.60 4.15
N ASN A 74 -3.58 0.60 3.86
CA ASN A 74 -2.90 -0.59 3.36
C ASN A 74 -1.43 -0.62 3.78
N HIS A 75 -0.93 -1.80 4.15
CA HIS A 75 0.48 -2.04 4.40
C HIS A 75 1.14 -2.61 3.15
N THR A 76 2.31 -2.10 2.80
CA THR A 76 3.02 -2.51 1.59
C THR A 76 4.46 -2.90 1.91
N TRP A 77 4.74 -4.20 1.81
CA TRP A 77 6.01 -4.79 2.18
C TRP A 77 6.69 -5.49 1.00
N ALA A 78 7.51 -4.77 0.25
CA ALA A 78 8.19 -5.29 -0.93
C ALA A 78 9.17 -6.44 -0.61
N GLY A 79 9.68 -6.49 0.62
CA GLY A 79 10.54 -7.58 1.08
C GLY A 79 9.78 -8.86 1.38
N TRP A 80 8.64 -8.79 2.07
CA TRP A 80 7.80 -9.96 2.36
C TRP A 80 7.26 -10.63 1.09
N THR A 81 6.96 -9.85 0.06
CA THR A 81 6.49 -10.38 -1.23
C THR A 81 7.62 -10.88 -2.12
N GLN A 82 8.84 -10.85 -1.64
CA GLN A 82 10.06 -11.24 -2.39
C GLN A 82 10.30 -10.39 -3.66
N VAL A 83 9.65 -9.25 -3.79
CA VAL A 83 9.85 -8.35 -4.95
C VAL A 83 11.27 -7.81 -4.97
N ILE A 84 11.83 -7.44 -3.80
CA ILE A 84 13.22 -6.99 -3.69
C ILE A 84 14.18 -8.08 -4.15
N GLN A 85 13.98 -9.32 -3.69
CA GLN A 85 14.85 -10.45 -4.00
C GLN A 85 14.74 -10.88 -5.48
N ARG A 86 13.52 -10.80 -6.04
CA ARG A 86 13.25 -11.22 -7.41
C ARG A 86 13.75 -10.23 -8.46
N TYR A 87 13.57 -8.93 -8.20
CA TYR A 87 13.82 -7.89 -9.21
C TYR A 87 15.04 -7.03 -8.90
N GLY A 88 15.62 -7.13 -7.70
CA GLY A 88 16.74 -6.33 -7.22
C GLY A 88 16.30 -5.09 -6.43
N SER A 89 17.15 -4.68 -5.48
CA SER A 89 16.89 -3.63 -4.49
C SER A 89 16.40 -2.32 -5.14
N LEU A 90 17.15 -1.81 -6.10
CA LEU A 90 16.90 -0.50 -6.71
C LEU A 90 16.16 -0.57 -8.05
N SER A 91 15.58 -1.74 -8.38
CA SER A 91 14.76 -1.89 -9.58
C SER A 91 13.47 -1.05 -9.51
N THR A 92 12.90 -0.74 -10.64
CA THR A 92 11.57 -0.10 -10.74
C THR A 92 10.53 -0.93 -10.01
N SER A 93 10.53 -2.24 -10.20
CA SER A 93 9.58 -3.16 -9.54
C SER A 93 9.64 -3.06 -8.02
N SER A 94 10.83 -2.95 -7.45
CA SER A 94 11.00 -2.82 -6.01
C SER A 94 10.59 -1.44 -5.50
N THR A 95 11.04 -0.37 -6.17
CA THR A 95 10.82 1.00 -5.70
C THR A 95 9.43 1.56 -5.99
N HIS A 96 8.69 0.96 -6.94
CA HIS A 96 7.31 1.34 -7.29
C HIS A 96 6.25 0.34 -6.80
N TYR A 97 6.65 -0.61 -5.95
CA TYR A 97 5.75 -1.63 -5.42
C TYR A 97 4.51 -1.02 -4.74
N SER A 98 4.71 -0.05 -3.85
CA SER A 98 3.60 0.61 -3.15
C SER A 98 2.75 1.48 -4.08
N GLU A 99 3.34 2.12 -5.10
CA GLU A 99 2.59 2.83 -6.14
C GLU A 99 1.61 1.90 -6.87
N PHE A 100 2.06 0.69 -7.21
CA PHE A 100 1.19 -0.32 -7.82
C PHE A 100 -0.03 -0.62 -6.94
N PHE A 101 0.16 -0.82 -5.62
CA PHE A 101 -0.94 -1.08 -4.70
C PHE A 101 -1.88 0.11 -4.55
N ILE A 102 -1.37 1.34 -4.51
CA ILE A 102 -2.22 2.52 -4.49
C ILE A 102 -3.14 2.55 -5.72
N GLU A 103 -2.61 2.31 -6.92
CA GLU A 103 -3.42 2.31 -8.14
C GLU A 103 -4.35 1.09 -8.24
N LEU A 104 -3.95 -0.08 -7.72
CA LEU A 104 -4.80 -1.25 -7.60
C LEU A 104 -6.00 -0.97 -6.69
N ILE A 105 -5.77 -0.43 -5.49
CA ILE A 105 -6.81 -0.07 -4.52
C ILE A 105 -7.79 0.94 -5.14
N LYS A 106 -7.27 1.97 -5.78
CA LYS A 106 -8.09 3.00 -6.45
C LYS A 106 -8.98 2.47 -7.57
N ALA A 107 -8.61 1.34 -8.21
CA ALA A 107 -9.47 0.71 -9.20
C ALA A 107 -10.80 0.24 -8.61
N PHE A 108 -10.82 -0.14 -7.32
CA PHE A 108 -12.00 -0.60 -6.59
C PHE A 108 -12.77 0.52 -5.89
N HIS A 109 -12.26 1.75 -5.85
CA HIS A 109 -12.98 2.87 -5.23
C HIS A 109 -14.22 3.24 -6.06
N THR A 110 -15.36 3.33 -5.40
CA THR A 110 -16.60 3.86 -5.98
C THR A 110 -16.64 5.39 -5.91
N ASP A 111 -16.09 5.96 -4.84
CA ASP A 111 -15.88 7.40 -4.68
C ASP A 111 -14.43 7.76 -5.11
N LEU A 112 -14.30 8.53 -6.19
CA LEU A 112 -13.00 8.96 -6.71
C LEU A 112 -12.24 9.93 -5.78
N LYS A 113 -12.91 10.50 -4.77
CA LYS A 113 -12.29 11.35 -3.75
C LYS A 113 -11.75 10.56 -2.57
N ARG A 114 -12.11 9.27 -2.48
CA ARG A 114 -11.63 8.41 -1.41
C ARG A 114 -10.11 8.30 -1.46
N GLN A 115 -9.48 8.50 -0.31
CA GLN A 115 -8.04 8.49 -0.17
C GLN A 115 -7.51 7.09 0.16
N VAL A 116 -6.23 6.89 -0.18
CA VAL A 116 -5.44 5.72 0.22
C VAL A 116 -4.37 6.18 1.21
N TRP A 117 -4.22 5.46 2.30
CA TRP A 117 -3.15 5.64 3.26
C TRP A 117 -2.23 4.41 3.22
N ILE A 118 -0.96 4.62 2.89
CA ILE A 118 0.06 3.60 3.12
C ILE A 118 0.43 3.70 4.59
N GLU A 119 -0.27 2.90 5.38
CA GLU A 119 -0.24 2.95 6.84
C GLU A 119 1.00 2.28 7.41
N GLU A 120 1.54 1.28 6.68
CA GLU A 120 2.84 0.71 6.95
C GLU A 120 3.62 0.47 5.66
N THR A 121 4.88 0.84 5.70
CA THR A 121 5.92 0.42 4.76
C THR A 121 7.27 0.52 5.44
N GLY A 122 8.21 -0.29 5.01
CA GLY A 122 9.54 -0.31 5.59
C GLY A 122 10.49 -1.21 4.81
N VAL A 123 11.74 -1.22 5.22
CA VAL A 123 12.78 -2.07 4.66
C VAL A 123 13.87 -2.37 5.70
N SER A 124 14.36 -3.60 5.67
CA SER A 124 15.40 -4.13 6.57
C SER A 124 16.62 -4.55 5.76
N THR A 125 17.79 -4.59 6.43
CA THR A 125 19.04 -5.14 5.89
C THR A 125 18.95 -6.64 5.62
N VAL A 126 17.95 -7.33 6.13
CA VAL A 126 17.65 -8.72 5.77
C VAL A 126 17.23 -8.85 4.30
N TRP A 127 16.67 -7.80 3.71
CA TRP A 127 16.16 -7.83 2.34
C TRP A 127 17.07 -7.17 1.31
N MET A 128 17.91 -6.23 1.73
CA MET A 128 18.85 -5.54 0.83
C MET A 128 20.08 -5.00 1.56
N ASP A 129 21.11 -4.66 0.81
CA ASP A 129 22.29 -4.02 1.37
C ASP A 129 21.96 -2.69 2.04
N ALA A 130 22.54 -2.44 3.21
CA ALA A 130 22.34 -1.20 3.96
C ALA A 130 22.66 0.06 3.14
N ALA A 131 23.60 -0.03 2.20
CA ALA A 131 23.97 1.07 1.31
C ALA A 131 22.85 1.46 0.32
N ASP A 132 21.97 0.53 -0.05
CA ASP A 132 20.88 0.74 -0.99
C ASP A 132 19.63 1.32 -0.31
N ILE A 133 19.46 1.09 1.00
CA ILE A 133 18.27 1.47 1.76
C ILE A 133 17.90 2.96 1.59
N PRO A 134 18.81 3.93 1.71
CA PRO A 134 18.47 5.34 1.55
C PRO A 134 17.94 5.68 0.14
N ALA A 135 18.54 5.10 -0.90
CA ALA A 135 18.14 5.33 -2.28
C ALA A 135 16.80 4.64 -2.60
N TRP A 136 16.59 3.42 -2.09
CA TRP A 136 15.32 2.71 -2.20
C TRP A 136 14.19 3.51 -1.53
N THR A 137 14.44 3.98 -0.30
CA THR A 137 13.48 4.77 0.47
C THR A 137 13.09 6.05 -0.26
N GLU A 138 14.07 6.81 -0.77
CA GLU A 138 13.80 8.03 -1.52
C GLU A 138 12.95 7.75 -2.76
N ARG A 139 13.30 6.74 -3.56
CA ARG A 139 12.56 6.37 -4.78
C ARG A 139 11.15 5.90 -4.45
N SER A 140 10.97 5.05 -3.45
CA SER A 140 9.66 4.52 -3.03
C SER A 140 8.73 5.62 -2.52
N ILE A 141 9.22 6.51 -1.66
CA ILE A 141 8.41 7.63 -1.16
C ILE A 141 8.02 8.57 -2.30
N ARG A 142 8.94 8.88 -3.24
CA ARG A 142 8.63 9.72 -4.40
C ARG A 142 7.60 9.07 -5.32
N ALA A 143 7.70 7.76 -5.54
CA ALA A 143 6.72 7.02 -6.35
C ALA A 143 5.32 7.04 -5.73
N MET A 144 5.21 6.85 -4.41
CA MET A 144 3.94 6.96 -3.68
C MET A 144 3.40 8.38 -3.69
N ALA A 145 4.24 9.38 -3.43
CA ALA A 145 3.85 10.79 -3.40
C ALA A 145 3.37 11.32 -4.75
N ASP A 146 3.72 10.64 -5.85
CA ASP A 146 3.24 10.92 -7.21
C ASP A 146 1.82 10.35 -7.48
N CYS A 147 1.18 9.72 -6.49
CA CYS A 147 -0.16 9.18 -6.62
C CYS A 147 -1.22 10.17 -6.16
N ALA A 148 -2.14 10.55 -7.04
CA ALA A 148 -3.29 11.34 -6.66
C ALA A 148 -4.19 10.58 -5.65
N GLY A 149 -4.65 11.28 -4.62
CA GLY A 149 -5.49 10.69 -3.57
C GLY A 149 -4.72 9.92 -2.50
N LEU A 150 -3.40 10.02 -2.46
CA LEU A 150 -2.63 9.54 -1.32
C LEU A 150 -2.90 10.45 -0.11
N PHE A 151 -3.32 9.87 1.02
CA PHE A 151 -3.49 10.58 2.29
C PHE A 151 -2.16 10.76 3.01
N GLY A 152 -1.35 9.72 3.05
CA GLY A 152 -0.08 9.75 3.76
C GLY A 152 0.70 8.45 3.65
N ILE A 153 1.91 8.49 4.18
CA ILE A 153 2.83 7.34 4.26
C ILE A 153 3.33 7.29 5.70
N THR A 154 3.16 6.15 6.36
CA THR A 154 3.71 5.88 7.68
C THR A 154 4.83 4.86 7.54
N TRP A 155 5.99 5.20 8.04
CA TRP A 155 7.14 4.31 8.05
C TRP A 155 7.09 3.40 9.29
N TRP A 156 7.25 2.13 9.10
CA TRP A 156 7.43 1.15 10.17
C TRP A 156 8.94 0.80 10.29
N ASP A 157 9.66 1.17 11.40
CA ASP A 157 9.03 1.89 12.48
C ASP A 157 9.93 3.04 12.95
N SER A 158 9.69 3.59 14.12
CA SER A 158 10.46 4.74 14.61
C SER A 158 11.86 4.35 15.12
N HIS A 159 11.98 3.24 15.84
CA HIS A 159 13.23 2.77 16.45
C HIS A 159 13.41 1.28 16.17
N ASP A 160 14.65 0.86 16.00
CA ASP A 160 14.97 -0.55 15.96
C ASP A 160 14.46 -1.25 17.22
N LEU A 161 13.94 -2.47 17.11
CA LEU A 161 13.57 -3.25 18.27
C LEU A 161 14.81 -3.56 19.11
N ASN A 162 14.63 -3.51 20.44
CA ASN A 162 15.70 -3.86 21.35
C ASN A 162 16.04 -5.37 21.23
N PRO A 163 17.30 -5.74 20.93
CA PRO A 163 17.70 -7.15 20.78
C PRO A 163 17.47 -8.00 22.04
N ALA A 164 17.24 -7.38 23.21
CA ALA A 164 16.88 -8.09 24.44
C ALA A 164 15.43 -8.62 24.41
N LEU A 165 14.57 -8.09 23.53
CA LEU A 165 13.24 -8.62 23.28
C LEU A 165 13.35 -9.84 22.37
N SER A 166 12.82 -10.97 22.82
CA SER A 166 12.83 -12.22 22.05
C SER A 166 11.46 -12.46 21.38
N GLY A 167 11.46 -13.30 20.35
CA GLY A 167 10.23 -13.76 19.70
C GLY A 167 9.84 -13.00 18.43
N TYR A 168 10.64 -12.04 18.03
CA TYR A 168 10.51 -11.35 16.76
C TYR A 168 11.38 -11.97 15.68
N VAL A 169 11.02 -11.77 14.42
CA VAL A 169 11.85 -12.17 13.29
C VAL A 169 12.99 -11.17 13.08
N ASP A 170 14.09 -11.62 12.49
CA ASP A 170 15.34 -10.84 12.41
C ASP A 170 15.17 -9.44 11.80
N LEU A 171 14.27 -9.29 10.84
CA LEU A 171 14.05 -8.01 10.17
C LEU A 171 13.47 -6.91 11.09
N GLU A 172 12.73 -7.29 12.13
CA GLU A 172 12.10 -6.33 13.05
C GLU A 172 13.14 -5.55 13.87
N TYR A 173 14.35 -6.11 14.00
CA TYR A 173 15.41 -5.50 14.80
C TYR A 173 16.15 -4.36 14.08
N ASP A 174 15.85 -4.06 12.80
CA ASP A 174 16.52 -2.96 12.08
C ASP A 174 15.60 -2.13 11.15
N LEU A 175 14.28 -2.21 11.33
CA LEU A 175 13.30 -1.42 10.55
C LEU A 175 13.26 0.06 10.93
N GLY A 176 13.79 0.41 12.10
CA GLY A 176 13.70 1.73 12.70
C GLY A 176 14.37 2.85 11.89
N LEU A 177 13.84 4.07 12.07
CA LEU A 177 14.50 5.31 11.62
C LEU A 177 15.66 5.70 12.55
N PHE A 178 15.59 5.28 13.81
CA PHE A 178 16.59 5.45 14.83
C PHE A 178 17.08 4.09 15.32
N THR A 179 18.34 4.06 15.74
CA THR A 179 18.89 2.92 16.49
C THR A 179 18.30 2.84 17.90
N ASN A 180 18.55 1.74 18.61
CA ASN A 180 18.22 1.60 20.04
C ASN A 180 18.88 2.67 20.92
N ASP A 181 20.02 3.21 20.51
CA ASP A 181 20.72 4.29 21.20
C ASP A 181 20.25 5.68 20.79
N ARG A 182 19.13 5.74 20.03
CA ARG A 182 18.49 6.97 19.52
C ARG A 182 19.33 7.75 18.51
N GLU A 183 20.22 7.10 17.82
CA GLU A 183 20.96 7.69 16.71
C GLU A 183 20.15 7.63 15.43
N LEU A 184 20.05 8.75 14.71
CA LEU A 184 19.31 8.82 13.46
C LEU A 184 20.05 8.05 12.35
N LYS A 185 19.44 6.98 11.84
CA LYS A 185 19.99 6.14 10.77
C LYS A 185 20.02 6.88 9.42
N PRO A 186 20.78 6.39 8.41
CA PRO A 186 20.78 6.98 7.08
C PRO A 186 19.40 7.10 6.47
N ILE A 187 18.54 6.11 6.65
CA ILE A 187 17.14 6.10 6.22
C ILE A 187 16.33 7.23 6.87
N GLY A 188 16.49 7.46 8.18
CA GLY A 188 15.83 8.55 8.89
C GLY A 188 16.26 9.92 8.38
N ARG A 189 17.55 10.08 8.00
CA ARG A 189 18.04 11.31 7.35
C ARG A 189 17.40 11.53 5.99
N THR A 190 17.21 10.46 5.21
CA THR A 190 16.54 10.52 3.90
C THR A 190 15.08 10.96 4.05
N ILE A 191 14.33 10.36 4.97
CA ILE A 191 12.92 10.71 5.21
C ILE A 191 12.82 12.16 5.72
N ARG A 192 13.67 12.58 6.65
CA ARG A 192 13.70 13.97 7.14
C ARG A 192 13.94 14.98 6.01
N LYS A 193 14.83 14.65 5.05
CA LYS A 193 15.08 15.48 3.86
C LYS A 193 13.82 15.59 3.00
N LEU A 194 13.14 14.46 2.75
CA LEU A 194 11.91 14.43 1.94
C LEU A 194 10.75 15.19 2.61
N ILE A 195 10.59 15.07 3.92
CA ILE A 195 9.62 15.85 4.68
C ILE A 195 9.87 17.35 4.46
N ALA A 196 11.09 17.82 4.67
CA ALA A 196 11.43 19.24 4.48
C ALA A 196 11.23 19.70 3.03
N GLU A 197 11.50 18.85 2.04
CA GLU A 197 11.25 19.14 0.62
C GLU A 197 9.76 19.30 0.34
N TYR A 198 8.92 18.39 0.85
CA TYR A 198 7.48 18.40 0.62
C TYR A 198 6.73 19.45 1.43
N ASP A 199 7.22 19.81 2.61
CA ASP A 199 6.72 20.96 3.37
C ASP A 199 6.95 22.27 2.60
N ALA A 200 8.11 22.41 1.97
CA ALA A 200 8.43 23.58 1.16
C ALA A 200 7.68 23.59 -0.19
N ARG A 201 7.47 22.42 -0.77
CA ARG A 201 6.79 22.25 -2.05
C ARG A 201 6.05 20.91 -2.07
N PRO A 202 4.73 20.90 -1.80
CA PRO A 202 3.93 19.70 -1.88
C PRO A 202 4.06 19.00 -3.24
N PRO A 203 4.08 17.65 -3.26
CA PRO A 203 4.16 16.89 -4.50
C PRO A 203 2.92 17.16 -5.37
N ALA A 204 3.15 17.27 -6.68
CA ALA A 204 2.07 17.38 -7.66
C ALA A 204 1.97 16.05 -8.42
N PRO A 205 0.88 15.28 -8.22
CA PRO A 205 0.72 13.98 -8.86
C PRO A 205 0.78 14.05 -10.38
N SER A 206 1.50 13.12 -10.99
CA SER A 206 1.60 12.99 -12.44
C SER A 206 0.27 12.52 -13.05
N PRO A 207 -0.12 13.03 -14.25
CA PRO A 207 -1.26 12.51 -14.98
C PRO A 207 -1.07 11.03 -15.34
N ARG A 208 -2.12 10.22 -15.16
CA ARG A 208 -2.12 8.80 -15.48
C ARG A 208 -2.96 8.55 -16.73
N ALA A 209 -2.38 8.87 -17.90
CA ALA A 209 -3.12 8.81 -19.16
C ALA A 209 -3.35 7.38 -19.67
N THR A 210 -2.54 6.42 -19.26
CA THR A 210 -2.64 5.00 -19.64
C THR A 210 -3.09 4.16 -18.45
N ALA A 211 -4.05 3.26 -18.64
CA ALA A 211 -4.48 2.33 -17.61
C ALA A 211 -4.45 0.88 -18.09
N LEU A 212 -4.02 -0.01 -17.20
CA LEU A 212 -4.19 -1.45 -17.34
C LEU A 212 -5.61 -1.83 -16.92
N VAL A 213 -6.28 -2.64 -17.73
CA VAL A 213 -7.62 -3.14 -17.42
C VAL A 213 -7.52 -4.43 -16.62
N LEU A 214 -8.11 -4.40 -15.43
CA LEU A 214 -8.24 -5.55 -14.53
C LEU A 214 -9.65 -6.12 -14.67
N PRO A 215 -9.85 -7.42 -14.94
CA PRO A 215 -11.16 -8.05 -14.85
C PRO A 215 -11.78 -7.85 -13.46
N ASP A 216 -13.10 -7.63 -13.39
CA ASP A 216 -13.81 -7.35 -12.13
C ASP A 216 -13.82 -8.54 -11.19
N ASP A 217 -14.02 -9.72 -11.77
CA ASP A 217 -14.11 -10.98 -11.08
C ASP A 217 -12.83 -11.78 -11.25
N GLU A 218 -12.21 -12.16 -10.13
CA GLU A 218 -11.52 -13.44 -10.06
C GLU A 218 -10.16 -13.58 -10.72
N ILE A 219 -9.38 -12.54 -10.87
CA ILE A 219 -7.97 -12.91 -10.96
C ILE A 219 -7.51 -13.19 -9.52
N PRO A 220 -7.13 -14.44 -9.20
CA PRO A 220 -6.21 -14.66 -8.12
C PRO A 220 -4.99 -13.81 -8.48
N LEU A 221 -4.85 -12.64 -7.88
CA LEU A 221 -3.63 -11.84 -8.01
C LEU A 221 -2.44 -12.53 -7.30
N ALA A 222 -2.60 -13.81 -6.94
CA ALA A 222 -1.51 -14.70 -6.55
C ALA A 222 -0.41 -14.79 -7.61
N ASP A 223 -0.74 -14.56 -8.90
CA ASP A 223 0.25 -14.34 -9.95
C ASP A 223 0.46 -12.84 -10.18
N LEU A 224 1.28 -12.23 -9.35
CA LEU A 224 1.69 -10.83 -9.49
C LEU A 224 2.20 -10.47 -10.89
N THR A 225 2.67 -11.44 -11.65
CA THR A 225 3.27 -11.20 -12.98
C THR A 225 2.26 -10.77 -14.02
N ARG A 226 0.97 -11.13 -13.85
CA ARG A 226 -0.08 -10.82 -14.83
C ARG A 226 -0.45 -9.34 -14.92
N LEU A 227 -0.38 -8.61 -13.80
CA LEU A 227 -0.68 -7.18 -13.74
C LEU A 227 0.53 -6.36 -13.35
N PHE A 228 1.32 -6.85 -12.42
CA PHE A 228 2.47 -6.18 -11.85
C PHE A 228 3.57 -5.94 -12.90
N ASP A 229 3.99 -6.99 -13.62
CA ASP A 229 5.04 -6.84 -14.62
C ASP A 229 4.66 -5.91 -15.79
N PRO A 230 3.44 -5.98 -16.36
CA PRO A 230 3.00 -4.97 -17.35
C PRO A 230 2.97 -3.55 -16.78
N PHE A 231 2.53 -3.36 -15.53
CA PHE A 231 2.56 -2.06 -14.84
C PHE A 231 3.99 -1.52 -14.75
N MET A 232 4.93 -2.32 -14.27
CA MET A 232 6.33 -1.93 -14.13
C MET A 232 7.02 -1.66 -15.46
N LYS A 233 6.68 -2.41 -16.52
CA LYS A 233 7.19 -2.13 -17.87
C LYS A 233 6.75 -0.77 -18.42
N LEU A 234 5.59 -0.27 -18.03
CA LEU A 234 5.15 1.08 -18.38
C LEU A 234 5.92 2.12 -17.57
N VAL A 235 6.13 1.86 -16.28
CA VAL A 235 6.94 2.74 -15.43
C VAL A 235 8.39 2.84 -15.93
N ASP A 236 9.00 1.74 -16.36
CA ASP A 236 10.34 1.71 -16.97
C ASP A 236 10.45 2.58 -18.24
N ARG A 237 9.33 2.79 -18.95
CA ARG A 237 9.27 3.70 -20.11
C ARG A 237 9.01 5.15 -19.74
N GLY A 238 8.96 5.46 -18.44
CA GLY A 238 8.67 6.81 -17.95
C GLY A 238 7.17 7.13 -17.88
N GLU A 239 6.29 6.16 -18.11
CA GLU A 239 4.86 6.35 -17.94
C GLU A 239 4.45 6.21 -16.46
N ARG A 240 3.28 6.77 -16.12
CA ARG A 240 2.63 6.57 -14.83
C ARG A 240 1.29 5.91 -15.08
N PRO A 241 1.21 4.56 -15.09
CA PRO A 241 -0.03 3.87 -15.38
C PRO A 241 -1.02 3.92 -14.22
N ALA A 242 -2.31 3.88 -14.57
CA ALA A 242 -3.39 3.57 -13.63
C ALA A 242 -3.83 2.11 -13.79
N ILE A 243 -4.71 1.67 -12.90
CA ILE A 243 -5.46 0.41 -13.02
C ILE A 243 -6.93 0.75 -13.01
N VAL A 244 -7.72 0.09 -13.86
CA VAL A 244 -9.17 0.23 -13.94
C VAL A 244 -9.84 -1.14 -14.01
N LEU A 245 -11.01 -1.28 -13.40
CA LEU A 245 -11.81 -2.49 -13.55
C LEU A 245 -12.44 -2.55 -14.94
N GLN A 246 -12.64 -3.74 -15.47
CA GLN A 246 -13.24 -3.95 -16.78
C GLN A 246 -14.65 -3.34 -16.89
N SER A 247 -15.46 -3.44 -15.83
CA SER A 247 -16.78 -2.82 -15.73
C SER A 247 -16.76 -1.29 -15.85
N ARG A 248 -15.63 -0.65 -15.54
CA ARG A 248 -15.44 0.80 -15.60
C ARG A 248 -14.68 1.25 -16.85
N ALA A 249 -14.13 0.30 -17.60
CA ALA A 249 -13.30 0.58 -18.77
C ALA A 249 -14.08 1.19 -19.96
N GLU A 250 -15.41 1.11 -19.94
CA GLU A 250 -16.30 1.69 -20.94
C GLU A 250 -17.15 2.86 -20.41
N ASP A 251 -16.83 3.36 -19.21
CA ASP A 251 -17.45 4.53 -18.62
C ASP A 251 -16.62 5.80 -18.94
N PRO A 252 -17.02 6.62 -19.94
CA PRO A 252 -16.23 7.78 -20.36
C PRO A 252 -16.11 8.84 -19.26
N ALA A 253 -17.13 8.98 -18.42
CA ALA A 253 -17.12 9.96 -17.33
C ALA A 253 -16.12 9.58 -16.25
N TYR A 254 -16.08 8.30 -15.88
CA TYR A 254 -15.10 7.76 -14.94
C TYR A 254 -13.66 7.89 -15.47
N LEU A 255 -13.43 7.50 -16.72
CA LEU A 255 -12.10 7.59 -17.34
C LEU A 255 -11.63 9.05 -17.42
N ALA A 256 -12.50 9.96 -17.86
CA ALA A 256 -12.21 11.38 -17.93
C ALA A 256 -11.89 11.97 -16.54
N ALA A 257 -12.65 11.62 -15.52
CA ALA A 257 -12.44 12.07 -14.15
C ALA A 257 -11.10 11.60 -13.57
N ARG A 258 -10.56 10.46 -14.04
CA ARG A 258 -9.25 9.93 -13.70
C ARG A 258 -8.13 10.37 -14.65
N GLY A 259 -8.46 11.13 -15.70
CA GLY A 259 -7.48 11.58 -16.71
C GLY A 259 -7.01 10.49 -17.67
N ILE A 260 -7.69 9.34 -17.71
CA ILE A 260 -7.31 8.17 -18.50
C ILE A 260 -7.76 8.35 -19.95
N LYS A 261 -6.84 8.11 -20.90
CA LYS A 261 -7.06 8.25 -22.34
C LYS A 261 -6.84 6.94 -23.10
N ASN A 262 -5.97 6.07 -22.59
CA ASN A 262 -5.55 4.84 -23.22
C ASN A 262 -5.80 3.65 -22.29
N LEU A 263 -6.31 2.56 -22.84
CA LEU A 263 -6.54 1.31 -22.10
C LEU A 263 -5.68 0.20 -22.71
N ILE A 264 -5.01 -0.55 -21.86
CA ILE A 264 -4.27 -1.77 -22.19
C ILE A 264 -5.05 -2.95 -21.59
N ARG A 265 -5.52 -3.85 -22.45
CA ARG A 265 -6.33 -5.03 -22.10
C ARG A 265 -5.50 -6.30 -22.15
#